data_e5f0cba2591fad2d2d4eea4cea4b1129
#
_entry.id   e5f0cba2591fad2d2d4eea4cea4b1129
#
_cell.length_a   1.000
_cell.length_b   1.000
_cell.length_c   1.000
_cell.angle_alpha   90.00
_cell.angle_beta   90.00
_cell.angle_gamma   90.00
#
_symmetry.space_group_name_H-M   'P 1'
#
loop_
_entity.id
_entity.type
_entity.pdbx_description
1 polymer ?
#
loop_
_entity_poly.entity_id
_entity_poly.type
_entity_poly.pdbx_seq_one_letter_code
_entity_poly.pdbx_strand_id
1 'polypeptide(L)'
;ANGDTDRLQAPTRYRFRLIDSDGYENMDPMWYPVTLIHDRPPTVAIVIPGRDEQIEAGNTLPLAVDARDDFGVGDVRIVYRVNNLTTPRQLIRFPRSPTIDTRIVHEFDWDLESTGIGAGDVVQYWATVTDRNDQTGPGTGESRRYSVFVVTPEQELAKLQMQLDDYAAVLEELIRLQRSNRAQTASGIGFETLLLRQIKIRPNPAVLARAM
;
A
#
# COMPACT_ATOMS: atom_id res chain seq x y z
N ALA A 1 17.02 -5.78 47.57
CA ALA A 1 17.25 -6.78 46.53
C ALA A 1 17.13 -6.05 45.21
N ASN A 2 18.26 -5.74 44.57
CA ASN A 2 18.32 -5.20 43.22
C ASN A 2 17.90 -6.34 42.28
N GLY A 3 16.71 -6.23 41.70
CA GLY A 3 16.29 -7.11 40.64
C GLY A 3 17.02 -6.74 39.34
N ASP A 4 18.24 -7.21 39.24
CA ASP A 4 18.93 -7.28 37.95
C ASP A 4 18.26 -8.40 37.17
N THR A 5 17.35 -8.04 36.26
CA THR A 5 16.78 -9.00 35.34
C THR A 5 17.88 -9.37 34.35
N ASP A 6 18.58 -10.51 34.64
CA ASP A 6 19.52 -11.14 33.72
C ASP A 6 18.81 -11.40 32.36
N ARG A 7 19.00 -10.48 31.43
CA ARG A 7 18.47 -10.63 30.06
C ARG A 7 19.32 -11.64 29.33
N LEU A 8 18.70 -12.71 28.88
CA LEU A 8 19.36 -13.68 28.02
C LEU A 8 19.76 -13.01 26.71
N GLN A 9 21.07 -12.93 26.44
CA GLN A 9 21.60 -12.32 25.20
C GLN A 9 22.07 -13.37 24.17
N ALA A 10 22.07 -14.65 24.54
CA ALA A 10 22.47 -15.75 23.68
C ALA A 10 21.67 -17.02 24.02
N PRO A 11 21.55 -17.96 23.07
CA PRO A 11 20.98 -19.27 23.35
C PRO A 11 21.68 -19.92 24.52
N THR A 12 20.93 -20.45 25.44
CA THR A 12 21.46 -21.09 26.66
C THR A 12 20.68 -22.37 26.99
N ARG A 13 20.95 -22.96 28.12
CA ARG A 13 20.25 -24.14 28.59
C ARG A 13 20.10 -24.09 30.09
N TYR A 14 19.05 -24.67 30.63
CA TYR A 14 18.81 -24.81 32.06
C TYR A 14 18.55 -26.27 32.43
N ARG A 15 18.65 -26.57 33.70
CA ARG A 15 18.28 -27.84 34.32
C ARG A 15 17.71 -27.60 35.70
N PHE A 16 16.92 -28.54 36.19
CA PHE A 16 16.40 -28.48 37.54
C PHE A 16 17.28 -29.33 38.46
N ARG A 17 17.71 -28.75 39.56
CA ARG A 17 18.27 -29.45 40.68
C ARG A 17 17.17 -29.61 41.72
N LEU A 18 16.80 -30.83 42.02
CA LEU A 18 15.78 -31.20 43.01
C LEU A 18 16.48 -31.83 44.20
N ILE A 19 16.12 -31.39 45.40
CA ILE A 19 16.62 -31.95 46.66
C ILE A 19 15.38 -32.27 47.49
N ASP A 20 15.26 -33.51 47.97
CA ASP A 20 14.18 -33.91 48.86
C ASP A 20 14.43 -33.51 50.32
N SER A 21 13.48 -33.82 51.23
CA SER A 21 13.56 -33.51 52.64
C SER A 21 14.70 -34.27 53.39
N ASP A 22 15.15 -35.35 52.79
CA ASP A 22 16.21 -36.19 53.36
C ASP A 22 17.59 -35.88 52.75
N GLY A 23 17.65 -34.89 51.85
CA GLY A 23 18.90 -34.42 51.27
C GLY A 23 19.35 -35.16 50.02
N TYR A 24 18.50 -36.03 49.43
CA TYR A 24 18.84 -36.73 48.19
C TYR A 24 18.61 -35.79 46.98
N GLU A 25 19.57 -35.83 46.08
CA GLU A 25 19.50 -35.04 44.84
C GLU A 25 19.13 -35.91 43.63
N ASN A 26 18.48 -35.30 42.65
CA ASN A 26 18.23 -35.96 41.38
C ASN A 26 19.55 -36.22 40.64
N MET A 27 19.81 -37.49 40.33
CA MET A 27 20.98 -37.87 39.54
C MET A 27 20.79 -37.53 38.05
N ASP A 28 21.79 -36.92 37.43
CA ASP A 28 21.85 -36.58 36.01
C ASP A 28 20.61 -35.80 35.46
N PRO A 29 20.36 -34.58 35.97
CA PRO A 29 19.23 -33.79 35.53
C PRO A 29 19.35 -33.40 34.05
N MET A 30 18.27 -33.63 33.28
CA MET A 30 18.21 -33.32 31.88
C MET A 30 18.39 -31.82 31.60
N TRP A 31 19.12 -31.49 30.56
CA TRP A 31 19.28 -30.12 30.06
C TRP A 31 18.18 -29.74 29.10
N TYR A 32 17.57 -28.58 29.33
CA TYR A 32 16.54 -28.00 28.47
C TYR A 32 17.12 -26.80 27.71
N PRO A 33 17.11 -26.81 26.39
CA PRO A 33 17.61 -25.69 25.61
C PRO A 33 16.66 -24.50 25.70
N VAL A 34 17.21 -23.28 25.71
CA VAL A 34 16.49 -22.01 25.55
C VAL A 34 16.98 -21.37 24.27
N THR A 35 16.06 -21.18 23.33
CA THR A 35 16.34 -20.49 22.06
C THR A 35 15.77 -19.09 22.12
N LEU A 36 16.57 -18.12 21.78
CA LEU A 36 16.11 -16.74 21.63
C LEU A 36 15.46 -16.56 20.26
N ILE A 37 14.26 -16.02 20.25
CA ILE A 37 13.59 -15.58 19.05
C ILE A 37 13.84 -14.08 18.93
N HIS A 38 14.55 -13.68 17.89
CA HIS A 38 14.80 -12.27 17.63
C HIS A 38 13.53 -11.60 17.11
N ASP A 39 13.23 -10.45 17.68
CA ASP A 39 12.18 -9.56 17.26
C ASP A 39 12.50 -8.95 15.89
N ARG A 40 11.51 -8.88 15.02
CA ARG A 40 11.63 -8.30 13.69
C ARG A 40 10.92 -6.94 13.66
N PRO A 41 11.46 -5.94 12.93
CA PRO A 41 10.75 -4.69 12.79
C PRO A 41 9.35 -4.87 12.21
N PRO A 42 8.36 -4.10 12.68
CA PRO A 42 7.00 -4.17 12.19
C PRO A 42 6.92 -3.70 10.73
N THR A 43 5.93 -4.20 10.01
CA THR A 43 5.66 -3.81 8.63
C THR A 43 4.30 -3.15 8.52
N VAL A 44 4.17 -2.18 7.59
CA VAL A 44 2.92 -1.50 7.34
C VAL A 44 2.75 -1.22 5.84
N ALA A 45 1.53 -1.33 5.35
CA ALA A 45 1.17 -1.01 3.98
C ALA A 45 -0.14 -0.23 3.94
N ILE A 46 -0.24 0.75 3.05
CA ILE A 46 -1.51 1.37 2.67
C ILE A 46 -2.10 0.50 1.55
N VAL A 47 -3.21 -0.17 1.83
CA VAL A 47 -3.84 -1.11 0.91
C VAL A 47 -4.96 -0.47 0.10
N ILE A 48 -5.56 0.62 0.60
CA ILE A 48 -6.50 1.47 -0.11
C ILE A 48 -5.99 2.92 0.01
N PRO A 49 -5.87 3.63 -1.11
CA PRO A 49 -6.02 3.19 -2.50
C PRO A 49 -4.83 2.33 -3.00
N GLY A 50 -3.71 2.30 -2.29
CA GLY A 50 -2.51 1.52 -2.64
C GLY A 50 -1.79 1.97 -3.92
N ARG A 51 -2.13 3.15 -4.43
CA ARG A 51 -1.58 3.78 -5.63
C ARG A 51 -1.68 5.31 -5.53
N ASP A 52 -1.03 6.00 -6.44
CA ASP A 52 -1.22 7.43 -6.60
C ASP A 52 -2.63 7.71 -7.15
N GLU A 53 -3.27 8.75 -6.62
CA GLU A 53 -4.65 9.12 -6.96
C GLU A 53 -4.75 10.56 -7.41
N GLN A 54 -5.81 10.83 -8.17
CA GLN A 54 -6.27 12.16 -8.51
C GLN A 54 -7.67 12.34 -7.95
N ILE A 55 -7.91 13.41 -7.21
CA ILE A 55 -9.17 13.64 -6.51
C ILE A 55 -9.60 15.09 -6.70
N GLU A 56 -10.89 15.34 -6.84
CA GLU A 56 -11.43 16.68 -6.85
C GLU A 56 -11.37 17.34 -5.47
N ALA A 57 -11.13 18.64 -5.46
CA ALA A 57 -11.18 19.42 -4.22
C ALA A 57 -12.56 19.28 -3.54
N GLY A 58 -12.53 19.11 -2.21
CA GLY A 58 -13.73 18.87 -1.41
C GLY A 58 -14.17 17.41 -1.29
N ASN A 59 -13.54 16.50 -2.03
CA ASN A 59 -13.82 15.06 -1.89
C ASN A 59 -12.96 14.42 -0.79
N THR A 60 -13.43 13.28 -0.33
CA THR A 60 -12.79 12.48 0.72
C THR A 60 -11.96 11.36 0.12
N LEU A 61 -10.75 11.13 0.64
CA LEU A 61 -9.86 10.06 0.25
C LEU A 61 -10.02 8.87 1.23
N PRO A 62 -10.57 7.73 0.79
CA PRO A 62 -10.61 6.54 1.63
C PRO A 62 -9.22 5.92 1.77
N LEU A 63 -8.83 5.60 2.99
CA LEU A 63 -7.56 4.98 3.31
C LEU A 63 -7.78 3.70 4.11
N ALA A 64 -7.06 2.64 3.76
CA ALA A 64 -6.95 1.45 4.60
C ALA A 64 -5.48 1.09 4.79
N VAL A 65 -5.11 0.81 6.03
CA VAL A 65 -3.74 0.50 6.45
C VAL A 65 -3.72 -0.89 7.06
N ASP A 66 -2.86 -1.79 6.55
CA ASP A 66 -2.58 -3.13 7.11
C ASP A 66 -1.20 -3.10 7.77
N ALA A 67 -1.17 -3.27 9.09
CA ALA A 67 0.05 -3.33 9.89
C ALA A 67 0.25 -4.72 10.47
N ARG A 68 1.51 -5.20 10.51
CA ARG A 68 1.87 -6.55 11.01
C ARG A 68 3.17 -6.54 11.77
N ASP A 69 3.20 -7.39 12.79
CA ASP A 69 4.36 -7.61 13.65
C ASP A 69 4.30 -9.00 14.29
N ASP A 70 5.43 -9.63 14.57
CA ASP A 70 5.48 -11.00 15.12
C ASP A 70 5.18 -11.05 16.64
N PHE A 71 5.42 -9.96 17.38
CA PHE A 71 5.16 -9.88 18.83
C PHE A 71 4.04 -8.90 19.21
N GLY A 72 3.51 -8.16 18.26
CA GLY A 72 2.34 -7.30 18.41
C GLY A 72 2.53 -5.89 17.89
N VAL A 73 1.58 -5.47 17.10
CA VAL A 73 1.52 -4.12 16.52
C VAL A 73 1.32 -3.08 17.61
N GLY A 74 2.16 -2.05 17.61
CA GLY A 74 2.06 -0.89 18.48
C GLY A 74 1.18 0.20 17.89
N ASP A 75 1.66 1.44 17.90
CA ASP A 75 0.97 2.58 17.30
C ASP A 75 1.08 2.56 15.77
N VAL A 76 -0.02 2.83 15.10
CA VAL A 76 -0.04 3.10 13.66
C VAL A 76 -0.38 4.57 13.44
N ARG A 77 0.33 5.23 12.52
CA ARG A 77 0.10 6.64 12.19
C ARG A 77 0.08 6.81 10.68
N ILE A 78 -0.75 7.73 10.22
CA ILE A 78 -0.68 8.25 8.85
C ILE A 78 -0.09 9.66 8.94
N VAL A 79 0.93 9.90 8.13
CA VAL A 79 1.60 11.19 8.02
C VAL A 79 1.57 11.66 6.58
N TYR A 80 1.58 12.97 6.38
CA TYR A 80 1.52 13.58 5.06
C TYR A 80 2.37 14.85 4.98
N ARG A 81 2.65 15.27 3.78
CA ARG A 81 3.21 16.58 3.46
C ARG A 81 2.60 17.13 2.18
N VAL A 82 2.43 18.44 2.13
CA VAL A 82 1.84 19.17 1.01
C VAL A 82 2.94 19.91 0.26
N ASN A 83 2.92 19.86 -1.07
CA ASN A 83 3.79 20.64 -1.97
C ASN A 83 5.28 20.57 -1.61
N ASN A 84 5.78 19.38 -1.26
CA ASN A 84 7.18 19.14 -0.87
C ASN A 84 7.66 19.93 0.36
N LEU A 85 6.76 20.39 1.23
CA LEU A 85 7.15 20.96 2.52
C LEU A 85 8.06 19.99 3.27
N THR A 86 9.10 20.54 3.91
CA THR A 86 10.17 19.73 4.52
C THR A 86 9.66 18.91 5.72
N THR A 87 8.71 19.44 6.48
CA THR A 87 8.22 18.81 7.71
C THR A 87 6.92 18.08 7.47
N PRO A 88 6.89 16.74 7.64
CA PRO A 88 5.65 15.98 7.61
C PRO A 88 4.70 16.38 8.75
N ARG A 89 3.40 16.33 8.49
CA ARG A 89 2.35 16.50 9.49
C ARG A 89 1.71 15.15 9.80
N GLN A 90 1.33 14.95 11.05
CA GLN A 90 0.54 13.78 11.43
C GLN A 90 -0.92 14.05 11.06
N LEU A 91 -1.50 13.15 10.26
CA LEU A 91 -2.92 13.15 9.93
C LEU A 91 -3.73 12.53 11.07
N ILE A 92 -3.44 11.27 11.36
CA ILE A 92 -4.13 10.49 12.39
C ILE A 92 -3.17 9.53 13.08
N ARG A 93 -3.47 9.20 14.33
CA ARG A 93 -2.82 8.15 15.11
C ARG A 93 -3.86 7.15 15.57
N PHE A 94 -3.63 5.90 15.26
CA PHE A 94 -4.35 4.78 15.83
C PHE A 94 -3.50 4.23 16.99
N PRO A 95 -3.94 4.42 18.24
CA PRO A 95 -3.18 3.95 19.38
C PRO A 95 -3.17 2.42 19.40
N ARG A 96 -2.15 1.86 20.02
CA ARG A 96 -2.04 0.40 20.19
C ARG A 96 -3.30 -0.17 20.85
N SER A 97 -3.74 -1.32 20.36
CA SER A 97 -4.84 -2.07 20.96
C SER A 97 -4.52 -2.49 22.41
N PRO A 98 -5.50 -2.60 23.31
CA PRO A 98 -5.27 -3.20 24.63
C PRO A 98 -4.87 -4.69 24.54
N THR A 99 -5.28 -5.38 23.48
CA THR A 99 -4.89 -6.76 23.16
C THR A 99 -3.59 -6.80 22.36
N ILE A 100 -2.89 -7.94 22.40
CA ILE A 100 -1.68 -8.17 21.58
C ILE A 100 -2.15 -8.74 20.25
N ASP A 101 -2.20 -7.87 19.24
CA ASP A 101 -2.61 -8.23 17.89
C ASP A 101 -1.38 -8.19 16.98
N THR A 102 -1.11 -9.30 16.31
CA THR A 102 0.01 -9.41 15.34
C THR A 102 -0.34 -8.86 13.96
N ARG A 103 -1.62 -8.54 13.74
CA ARG A 103 -2.12 -7.86 12.54
C ARG A 103 -3.27 -6.94 12.89
N ILE A 104 -3.21 -5.71 12.40
CA ILE A 104 -4.26 -4.71 12.58
C ILE A 104 -4.56 -4.07 11.21
N VAL A 105 -5.85 -3.91 10.91
CA VAL A 105 -6.31 -3.14 9.75
C VAL A 105 -7.11 -1.96 10.27
N HIS A 106 -6.76 -0.76 9.83
CA HIS A 106 -7.51 0.47 10.13
C HIS A 106 -8.01 1.08 8.83
N GLU A 107 -9.27 1.49 8.84
CA GLU A 107 -9.91 2.25 7.77
C GLU A 107 -10.16 3.68 8.25
N PHE A 108 -9.97 4.64 7.37
CA PHE A 108 -10.12 6.05 7.66
C PHE A 108 -10.44 6.83 6.39
N ASP A 109 -11.46 7.66 6.46
CA ASP A 109 -11.83 8.56 5.39
C ASP A 109 -11.19 9.94 5.63
N TRP A 110 -10.23 10.31 4.78
CA TRP A 110 -9.54 11.57 4.89
C TRP A 110 -10.26 12.68 4.14
N ASP A 111 -10.89 13.57 4.86
CA ASP A 111 -11.38 14.84 4.35
C ASP A 111 -10.19 15.80 4.13
N LEU A 112 -9.81 15.99 2.87
CA LEU A 112 -8.66 16.82 2.49
C LEU A 112 -8.89 18.31 2.84
N GLU A 113 -10.12 18.80 2.67
CA GLU A 113 -10.47 20.19 2.95
C GLU A 113 -10.30 20.54 4.43
N SER A 114 -10.67 19.63 5.33
CA SER A 114 -10.50 19.82 6.78
C SER A 114 -9.04 20.00 7.21
N THR A 115 -8.11 19.53 6.39
CA THR A 115 -6.66 19.68 6.62
C THR A 115 -6.04 20.87 5.87
N GLY A 116 -6.87 21.69 5.21
CA GLY A 116 -6.47 22.88 4.46
C GLY A 116 -5.81 22.56 3.11
N ILE A 117 -6.08 21.41 2.55
CA ILE A 117 -5.61 20.95 1.26
C ILE A 117 -6.67 21.31 0.21
N GLY A 118 -6.26 22.00 -0.85
CA GLY A 118 -7.14 22.48 -1.91
C GLY A 118 -6.66 22.16 -3.31
N ALA A 119 -7.40 22.65 -4.28
CA ALA A 119 -7.09 22.45 -5.69
C ALA A 119 -5.69 22.98 -6.06
N GLY A 120 -4.95 22.20 -6.82
CA GLY A 120 -3.57 22.48 -7.22
C GLY A 120 -2.53 21.93 -6.26
N ASP A 121 -2.93 21.45 -5.07
CA ASP A 121 -2.00 20.84 -4.13
C ASP A 121 -1.61 19.42 -4.54
N VAL A 122 -0.36 19.08 -4.27
CA VAL A 122 0.17 17.73 -4.37
C VAL A 122 0.50 17.24 -2.96
N VAL A 123 -0.18 16.19 -2.53
CA VAL A 123 -0.03 15.64 -1.19
C VAL A 123 0.68 14.31 -1.25
N GLN A 124 1.80 14.19 -0.56
CA GLN A 124 2.47 12.91 -0.37
C GLN A 124 2.13 12.37 1.03
N TYR A 125 1.72 11.10 1.12
CA TYR A 125 1.34 10.48 2.38
C TYR A 125 1.89 9.06 2.50
N TRP A 126 2.07 8.59 3.74
CA TRP A 126 2.52 7.25 4.07
C TRP A 126 2.11 6.87 5.49
N ALA A 127 2.14 5.59 5.78
CA ALA A 127 1.89 5.08 7.12
C ALA A 127 3.22 4.77 7.83
N THR A 128 3.23 4.95 9.14
CA THR A 128 4.30 4.51 10.03
C THR A 128 3.72 3.61 11.12
N VAL A 129 4.47 2.63 11.55
CA VAL A 129 4.09 1.69 12.62
C VAL A 129 5.22 1.53 13.61
N THR A 130 4.88 1.30 14.88
CA THR A 130 5.80 0.81 15.89
C THR A 130 5.37 -0.57 16.35
N ASP A 131 6.27 -1.36 16.89
CA ASP A 131 5.96 -2.58 17.62
C ASP A 131 5.71 -2.33 19.12
N ARG A 132 5.61 -3.40 19.89
CA ARG A 132 5.44 -3.37 21.34
C ARG A 132 6.70 -3.75 22.09
N ASN A 133 7.85 -3.79 21.42
CA ASN A 133 9.10 -4.15 22.04
C ASN A 133 9.51 -3.10 23.08
N ASP A 134 9.40 -3.46 24.36
CA ASP A 134 9.82 -2.64 25.50
C ASP A 134 11.20 -3.04 26.05
N GLN A 135 11.82 -4.09 25.48
CA GLN A 135 13.06 -4.64 25.96
C GLN A 135 14.30 -3.96 25.35
N THR A 136 14.28 -3.78 24.04
CA THR A 136 15.38 -3.14 23.28
C THR A 136 15.01 -1.78 22.73
N GLY A 137 13.77 -1.35 22.95
CA GLY A 137 13.12 -0.18 22.36
C GLY A 137 12.27 -0.55 21.15
N PRO A 138 11.22 0.24 20.87
CA PRO A 138 10.29 -0.10 19.80
C PRO A 138 10.97 -0.03 18.43
N GLY A 139 10.83 -1.10 17.66
CA GLY A 139 11.09 -1.12 16.24
C GLY A 139 10.10 -0.24 15.49
N THR A 140 10.47 0.22 14.30
CA THR A 140 9.64 1.07 13.46
C THR A 140 9.60 0.56 12.03
N GLY A 141 8.46 0.72 11.37
CA GLY A 141 8.28 0.44 9.97
C GLY A 141 7.59 1.60 9.25
N GLU A 142 7.89 1.77 7.97
CA GLU A 142 7.21 2.75 7.10
C GLU A 142 6.65 2.04 5.87
N SER A 143 5.49 2.52 5.38
CA SER A 143 4.92 2.09 4.12
C SER A 143 5.61 2.75 2.93
N ARG A 144 5.29 2.27 1.73
CA ARG A 144 5.50 3.04 0.51
C ARG A 144 4.78 4.38 0.61
N ARG A 145 5.35 5.41 -0.03
CA ARG A 145 4.76 6.74 -0.14
C ARG A 145 3.91 6.82 -1.40
N TYR A 146 2.74 7.43 -1.26
CA TYR A 146 1.80 7.67 -2.33
C TYR A 146 1.52 9.16 -2.46
N SER A 147 1.08 9.57 -3.64
CA SER A 147 0.76 10.96 -3.94
C SER A 147 -0.72 11.09 -4.30
N VAL A 148 -1.34 12.19 -3.83
CA VAL A 148 -2.65 12.64 -4.26
C VAL A 148 -2.50 13.97 -4.94
N PHE A 149 -3.07 14.08 -6.14
CA PHE A 149 -3.16 15.32 -6.91
C PHE A 149 -4.57 15.87 -6.76
N VAL A 150 -4.70 17.03 -6.13
CA VAL A 150 -6.00 17.66 -5.91
C VAL A 150 -6.30 18.59 -7.08
N VAL A 151 -7.38 18.31 -7.81
CA VAL A 151 -7.75 19.05 -9.03
C VAL A 151 -9.04 19.82 -8.85
N THR A 152 -9.25 20.84 -9.70
CA THR A 152 -10.56 21.48 -9.79
C THR A 152 -11.50 20.67 -10.70
N PRO A 153 -12.83 20.81 -10.53
CA PRO A 153 -13.80 20.20 -11.44
C PRO A 153 -13.57 20.58 -12.90
N GLU A 154 -13.13 21.83 -13.17
CA GLU A 154 -12.83 22.31 -14.51
C GLU A 154 -11.61 21.60 -15.12
N GLN A 155 -10.58 21.35 -14.32
CA GLN A 155 -9.38 20.60 -14.76
C GLN A 155 -9.73 19.14 -15.09
N GLU A 156 -10.56 18.51 -14.28
CA GLU A 156 -11.00 17.13 -14.55
C GLU A 156 -11.89 17.08 -15.80
N LEU A 157 -12.81 18.04 -15.96
CA LEU A 157 -13.64 18.16 -17.16
C LEU A 157 -12.79 18.37 -18.42
N ALA A 158 -11.79 19.26 -18.36
CA ALA A 158 -10.89 19.51 -19.48
C ALA A 158 -10.11 18.25 -19.87
N LYS A 159 -9.63 17.47 -18.90
CA LYS A 159 -8.96 16.20 -19.14
C LYS A 159 -9.88 15.17 -19.81
N LEU A 160 -11.12 15.05 -19.33
CA LEU A 160 -12.12 14.17 -19.93
C LEU A 160 -12.46 14.59 -21.38
N GLN A 161 -12.57 15.89 -21.63
CA GLN A 161 -12.78 16.40 -22.99
C GLN A 161 -11.63 16.03 -23.92
N MET A 162 -10.38 16.23 -23.51
CA MET A 162 -9.21 15.81 -24.30
C MET A 162 -9.24 14.30 -24.61
N GLN A 163 -9.58 13.46 -23.63
CA GLN A 163 -9.71 12.02 -23.86
C GLN A 163 -10.81 11.67 -24.86
N LEU A 164 -11.96 12.35 -24.79
CA LEU A 164 -13.05 12.18 -25.75
C LEU A 164 -12.64 12.59 -27.15
N ASP A 165 -11.92 13.71 -27.32
CA ASP A 165 -11.41 14.17 -28.61
C ASP A 165 -10.41 13.16 -29.21
N ASP A 166 -9.51 12.60 -28.39
CA ASP A 166 -8.58 11.56 -28.81
C ASP A 166 -9.33 10.30 -29.28
N TYR A 167 -10.35 9.87 -28.56
CA TYR A 167 -11.19 8.73 -28.96
C TYR A 167 -11.98 9.03 -30.26
N ALA A 168 -12.51 10.23 -30.39
CA ALA A 168 -13.20 10.65 -31.60
C ALA A 168 -12.28 10.60 -32.82
N ALA A 169 -11.04 11.10 -32.70
CA ALA A 169 -10.05 11.06 -33.75
C ALA A 169 -9.70 9.61 -34.17
N VAL A 170 -9.50 8.71 -33.20
CA VAL A 170 -9.27 7.28 -33.49
C VAL A 170 -10.46 6.65 -34.19
N LEU A 171 -11.67 6.96 -33.75
CA LEU A 171 -12.90 6.45 -34.35
C LEU A 171 -13.08 6.94 -35.79
N GLU A 172 -12.84 8.22 -36.06
CA GLU A 172 -12.89 8.80 -37.43
C GLU A 172 -11.88 8.12 -38.34
N GLU A 173 -10.66 7.86 -37.87
CA GLU A 173 -9.67 7.15 -38.67
C GLU A 173 -10.10 5.71 -38.97
N LEU A 174 -10.68 4.99 -38.00
CA LEU A 174 -11.23 3.65 -38.22
C LEU A 174 -12.37 3.66 -39.25
N ILE A 175 -13.27 4.64 -39.16
CA ILE A 175 -14.37 4.82 -40.13
C ILE A 175 -13.80 5.09 -41.54
N ARG A 176 -12.79 5.97 -41.64
CA ARG A 176 -12.12 6.27 -42.90
C ARG A 176 -11.50 5.02 -43.53
N LEU A 177 -10.77 4.24 -42.74
CA LEU A 177 -10.14 2.99 -43.16
C LEU A 177 -11.22 1.96 -43.62
N GLN A 178 -12.30 1.85 -42.87
CA GLN A 178 -13.40 0.93 -43.19
C GLN A 178 -14.11 1.33 -44.48
N ARG A 179 -14.37 2.63 -44.68
CA ARG A 179 -14.96 3.16 -45.95
C ARG A 179 -14.04 2.90 -47.14
N SER A 180 -12.72 3.15 -46.99
CA SER A 180 -11.73 2.85 -48.00
C SER A 180 -11.70 1.35 -48.35
N ASN A 181 -11.73 0.49 -47.33
CA ASN A 181 -11.71 -0.95 -47.53
C ASN A 181 -12.97 -1.44 -48.26
N ARG A 182 -14.14 -0.91 -47.92
CA ARG A 182 -15.41 -1.21 -48.59
C ARG A 182 -15.41 -0.78 -50.06
N ALA A 183 -14.89 0.42 -50.36
CA ALA A 183 -14.79 0.90 -51.73
C ALA A 183 -13.87 0.04 -52.60
N GLN A 184 -12.75 -0.42 -52.05
CA GLN A 184 -11.80 -1.32 -52.71
C GLN A 184 -12.35 -2.73 -52.90
N THR A 185 -13.15 -3.22 -51.97
CA THR A 185 -13.89 -4.49 -52.14
C THR A 185 -14.87 -4.40 -53.31
N ALA A 186 -15.58 -3.29 -53.42
CA ALA A 186 -16.52 -3.05 -54.51
C ALA A 186 -15.84 -2.90 -55.89
N SER A 187 -14.55 -2.49 -55.93
CA SER A 187 -13.77 -2.35 -57.16
C SER A 187 -13.01 -3.64 -57.55
N GLY A 188 -13.20 -4.76 -56.87
CA GLY A 188 -12.68 -6.07 -57.28
C GLY A 188 -11.18 -6.29 -56.97
N ILE A 189 -10.61 -5.57 -56.00
CA ILE A 189 -9.24 -5.79 -55.57
C ILE A 189 -9.13 -7.17 -54.88
N GLY A 190 -8.04 -7.90 -55.14
CA GLY A 190 -7.85 -9.29 -54.70
C GLY A 190 -8.00 -9.47 -53.19
N PHE A 191 -8.65 -10.57 -52.80
CA PHE A 191 -9.06 -10.90 -51.43
C PHE A 191 -7.89 -10.88 -50.39
N GLU A 192 -6.69 -11.28 -50.78
CA GLU A 192 -5.52 -11.28 -49.87
C GLU A 192 -5.13 -9.87 -49.41
N THR A 193 -5.17 -8.86 -50.30
CA THR A 193 -4.84 -7.49 -49.95
C THR A 193 -5.88 -6.88 -49.04
N LEU A 194 -7.14 -7.27 -49.18
CA LEU A 194 -8.24 -6.84 -48.32
C LEU A 194 -8.16 -7.48 -46.93
N LEU A 195 -7.77 -8.75 -46.86
CA LEU A 195 -7.62 -9.48 -45.60
C LEU A 195 -6.52 -8.86 -44.71
N LEU A 196 -5.37 -8.53 -45.27
CA LEU A 196 -4.27 -7.87 -44.55
C LEU A 196 -4.66 -6.51 -44.00
N ARG A 197 -5.49 -5.76 -44.72
CA ARG A 197 -6.02 -4.45 -44.26
C ARG A 197 -7.10 -4.61 -43.20
N GLN A 198 -7.94 -5.65 -43.28
CA GLN A 198 -8.95 -5.92 -42.27
C GLN A 198 -8.33 -6.31 -40.93
N ILE A 199 -7.19 -6.99 -40.94
CA ILE A 199 -6.41 -7.29 -39.74
C ILE A 199 -5.89 -6.01 -39.06
N LYS A 200 -5.51 -4.98 -39.83
CA LYS A 200 -5.10 -3.67 -39.30
C LYS A 200 -6.24 -2.87 -38.70
N ILE A 201 -7.47 -3.04 -39.20
CA ILE A 201 -8.67 -2.36 -38.74
C ILE A 201 -9.27 -3.00 -37.49
N ARG A 202 -8.97 -4.29 -37.22
CA ARG A 202 -9.40 -4.93 -35.98
C ARG A 202 -8.76 -4.18 -34.81
N PRO A 203 -9.56 -3.59 -33.93
CA PRO A 203 -9.02 -2.91 -32.75
C PRO A 203 -8.18 -3.92 -31.97
N ASN A 204 -6.94 -3.55 -31.70
CA ASN A 204 -6.08 -4.33 -30.83
C ASN A 204 -6.77 -4.39 -29.45
N PRO A 205 -7.15 -5.56 -28.92
CA PRO A 205 -7.81 -5.67 -27.63
C PRO A 205 -7.05 -4.97 -26.50
N ALA A 206 -5.71 -4.86 -26.65
CA ALA A 206 -4.87 -4.15 -25.69
C ALA A 206 -5.06 -2.62 -25.72
N VAL A 207 -5.53 -2.04 -26.82
CA VAL A 207 -5.86 -0.60 -26.92
C VAL A 207 -7.21 -0.33 -26.28
N LEU A 208 -8.18 -1.23 -26.44
CA LEU A 208 -9.49 -1.13 -25.79
C LEU A 208 -9.41 -1.39 -24.28
N ALA A 209 -8.55 -2.31 -23.83
CA ALA A 209 -8.37 -2.61 -22.41
C ALA A 209 -7.65 -1.50 -21.62
N ARG A 210 -6.95 -0.57 -22.28
CA ARG A 210 -6.35 0.62 -21.64
C ARG A 210 -7.30 1.80 -21.55
N ALA A 211 -8.45 1.71 -22.21
CA ALA A 211 -9.47 2.76 -22.29
C ALA A 211 -10.68 2.51 -21.37
N MET A 212 -10.69 1.37 -20.67
CA MET A 212 -11.62 1.02 -19.60
C MET A 212 -10.92 1.09 -18.23
#